data_b4a750288575752b0e50159f6d549102
#
_entry.id   b4a750288575752b0e50159f6d549102
#
_cell.length_a   1.000
_cell.length_b   1.000
_cell.length_c   1.000
_cell.angle_alpha   90.00
_cell.angle_beta   90.00
_cell.angle_gamma   90.00
#
_symmetry.space_group_name_H-M   'P 1'
#
loop_
_entity.id
_entity.type
_entity.pdbx_description
1 polymer ?
#
loop_
_entity_poly.entity_id
_entity_poly.type
_entity_poly.pdbx_seq_one_letter_code
_entity_poly.pdbx_strand_id
1 'polypeptide(L)'
;SVISIPRDRNSQFEPIAVPKHESRGLSIEKLVISLYAKEMSVSDIEEEMREIYEIELSTSAISIITNKVHQAAQEWQNRPLDPVYLITWMDGIVFKVRDNGKIINKTVYLCVGLKQNGLKEVLGMWVGKSESSSFWMGVLTDLKARGVQDILITCTDNLNGFTDTIRTVFPQSSTQICVVHQIRNSCKYVVYKDKKEFTADMKNIYNAPNTDCLLYTSDAA
;
A
#
# COMPACT_ATOMS: atom_id res chain seq x y z
N SER A 1 -7.96 34.50 -23.41
CA SER A 1 -8.66 33.99 -24.61
C SER A 1 -9.98 33.36 -24.19
N VAL A 2 -11.11 33.89 -24.67
CA VAL A 2 -12.43 33.27 -24.46
C VAL A 2 -12.57 32.18 -25.51
N ILE A 3 -12.60 30.91 -25.08
CA ILE A 3 -12.86 29.77 -25.95
C ILE A 3 -14.38 29.64 -26.09
N SER A 4 -14.89 29.90 -27.32
CA SER A 4 -16.29 29.66 -27.65
C SER A 4 -16.48 28.15 -27.95
N ILE A 5 -17.16 27.45 -27.08
CA ILE A 5 -17.50 26.04 -27.28
C ILE A 5 -18.76 25.99 -28.17
N PRO A 6 -18.75 25.31 -29.34
CA PRO A 6 -19.93 25.14 -30.16
C PRO A 6 -21.03 24.44 -29.36
N ARG A 7 -22.25 25.02 -29.39
CA ARG A 7 -23.44 24.40 -28.80
C ARG A 7 -24.23 23.71 -29.90
N ASP A 8 -24.46 22.42 -29.72
CA ASP A 8 -25.40 21.65 -30.52
C ASP A 8 -26.85 21.98 -30.10
N ARG A 9 -27.74 22.07 -31.10
CA ARG A 9 -29.16 22.38 -30.86
C ARG A 9 -29.88 21.34 -30.00
N ASN A 10 -29.40 20.08 -29.99
CA ASN A 10 -30.04 18.96 -29.28
C ASN A 10 -29.34 18.61 -27.97
N SER A 11 -28.31 19.36 -27.56
CA SER A 11 -27.50 19.12 -26.35
C SER A 11 -26.90 17.72 -26.24
N GLN A 12 -26.71 17.01 -27.37
CA GLN A 12 -26.19 15.65 -27.42
C GLN A 12 -24.66 15.59 -27.60
N PHE A 13 -24.05 16.70 -28.00
CA PHE A 13 -22.60 16.76 -28.16
C PHE A 13 -21.89 16.81 -26.82
N GLU A 14 -21.10 15.80 -26.49
CA GLU A 14 -20.16 15.79 -25.38
C GLU A 14 -18.74 16.02 -25.88
N PRO A 15 -18.11 17.18 -25.59
CA PRO A 15 -16.73 17.43 -25.99
C PRO A 15 -15.78 16.50 -25.23
N ILE A 16 -14.94 15.77 -25.98
CA ILE A 16 -13.94 14.84 -25.42
C ILE A 16 -12.83 15.58 -24.68
N ALA A 17 -12.48 16.79 -25.13
CA ALA A 17 -11.39 17.59 -24.54
C ALA A 17 -11.75 18.27 -23.20
N VAL A 18 -13.02 18.66 -23.02
CA VAL A 18 -13.53 19.26 -21.76
C VAL A 18 -14.96 18.77 -21.57
N PRO A 19 -15.21 17.78 -20.70
CA PRO A 19 -16.54 17.29 -20.41
C PRO A 19 -17.49 18.38 -19.88
N LYS A 20 -18.77 18.30 -20.25
CA LYS A 20 -19.81 19.20 -19.72
C LYS A 20 -19.83 19.06 -18.19
N HIS A 21 -19.84 20.19 -17.48
CA HIS A 21 -19.88 20.27 -16.02
C HIS A 21 -18.59 19.94 -15.25
N GLU A 22 -17.46 19.72 -15.93
CA GLU A 22 -16.17 19.70 -15.21
C GLU A 22 -15.78 21.14 -14.87
N SER A 23 -15.82 21.51 -13.58
CA SER A 23 -15.37 22.80 -13.13
C SER A 23 -13.83 22.84 -13.21
N ARG A 24 -13.26 23.97 -13.69
CA ARG A 24 -11.80 24.18 -13.69
C ARG A 24 -11.16 23.90 -12.32
N GLY A 25 -11.91 24.12 -11.24
CA GLY A 25 -11.45 23.87 -9.87
C GLY A 25 -11.13 22.39 -9.59
N LEU A 26 -11.95 21.44 -10.08
CA LEU A 26 -11.69 20.00 -9.92
C LEU A 26 -10.43 19.55 -10.67
N SER A 27 -10.14 20.14 -11.82
CA SER A 27 -8.92 19.88 -12.59
C SER A 27 -7.68 20.38 -11.86
N ILE A 28 -7.74 21.56 -11.25
CA ILE A 28 -6.65 22.17 -10.49
C ILE A 28 -6.39 21.38 -9.20
N GLU A 29 -7.43 20.99 -8.46
CA GLU A 29 -7.29 20.14 -7.26
C GLU A 29 -6.61 18.81 -7.60
N LYS A 30 -7.05 18.12 -8.66
CA LYS A 30 -6.43 16.86 -9.11
C LYS A 30 -4.96 17.04 -9.49
N LEU A 31 -4.62 18.16 -10.13
CA LEU A 31 -3.25 18.47 -10.51
C LEU A 31 -2.38 18.70 -9.27
N VAL A 32 -2.82 19.54 -8.34
CA VAL A 32 -2.11 19.79 -7.07
C VAL A 32 -1.90 18.49 -6.30
N ILE A 33 -2.93 17.64 -6.20
CA ILE A 33 -2.84 16.34 -5.54
C ILE A 33 -1.83 15.43 -6.25
N SER A 34 -1.81 15.43 -7.59
CA SER A 34 -0.85 14.64 -8.37
C SER A 34 0.59 15.08 -8.15
N LEU A 35 0.85 16.39 -8.07
CA LEU A 35 2.17 16.96 -7.80
C LEU A 35 2.60 16.66 -6.35
N TYR A 36 1.68 16.79 -5.40
CA TYR A 36 1.92 16.45 -4.00
C TYR A 36 2.23 14.97 -3.81
N ALA A 37 1.53 14.08 -4.51
CA ALA A 37 1.80 12.63 -4.51
C ALA A 37 3.17 12.26 -5.13
N LYS A 38 3.77 13.16 -5.91
CA LYS A 38 5.15 13.04 -6.42
C LYS A 38 6.21 13.63 -5.47
N GLU A 39 5.84 13.83 -4.21
CA GLU A 39 6.72 14.34 -3.15
C GLU A 39 7.18 15.79 -3.33
N MET A 40 6.48 16.60 -4.15
CA MET A 40 6.77 18.02 -4.27
C MET A 40 6.33 18.77 -2.99
N SER A 41 7.15 19.70 -2.54
CA SER A 41 6.76 20.58 -1.44
C SER A 41 5.68 21.57 -1.89
N VAL A 42 4.96 22.16 -0.92
CA VAL A 42 3.92 23.17 -1.23
C VAL A 42 4.49 24.35 -2.02
N SER A 43 5.74 24.77 -1.71
CA SER A 43 6.44 25.83 -2.44
C SER A 43 6.82 25.43 -3.86
N ASP A 44 7.29 24.17 -4.05
CA ASP A 44 7.62 23.67 -5.37
C ASP A 44 6.35 23.54 -6.24
N ILE A 45 5.22 23.13 -5.65
CA ILE A 45 3.93 23.08 -6.33
C ILE A 45 3.46 24.46 -6.75
N GLU A 46 3.62 25.50 -5.89
CA GLU A 46 3.29 26.88 -6.22
C GLU A 46 4.10 27.38 -7.42
N GLU A 47 5.41 27.12 -7.42
CA GLU A 47 6.32 27.50 -8.50
C GLU A 47 5.96 26.78 -9.81
N GLU A 48 5.76 25.47 -9.78
CA GLU A 48 5.37 24.64 -10.93
C GLU A 48 4.02 25.06 -11.52
N MET A 49 3.03 25.35 -10.65
CA MET A 49 1.71 25.81 -11.08
C MET A 49 1.80 27.16 -11.78
N ARG A 50 2.64 28.10 -11.30
CA ARG A 50 2.85 29.41 -11.90
C ARG A 50 3.64 29.30 -13.21
N GLU A 51 4.75 28.56 -13.24
CA GLU A 51 5.68 28.58 -14.38
C GLU A 51 5.20 27.71 -15.55
N ILE A 52 4.64 26.54 -15.28
CA ILE A 52 4.27 25.59 -16.35
C ILE A 52 2.79 25.67 -16.70
N TYR A 53 1.94 25.84 -15.69
CA TYR A 53 0.49 25.85 -15.90
C TYR A 53 -0.11 27.24 -15.97
N GLU A 54 0.69 28.32 -15.77
CA GLU A 54 0.24 29.71 -15.77
C GLU A 54 -0.94 29.95 -14.80
N ILE A 55 -0.96 29.20 -13.67
CA ILE A 55 -2.00 29.27 -12.64
C ILE A 55 -1.39 29.84 -11.37
N GLU A 56 -1.91 30.95 -10.90
CA GLU A 56 -1.54 31.57 -9.63
C GLU A 56 -2.33 30.88 -8.49
N LEU A 57 -1.64 30.10 -7.66
CA LEU A 57 -2.17 29.51 -6.42
C LEU A 57 -1.25 29.91 -5.27
N SER A 58 -1.83 30.40 -4.19
CA SER A 58 -1.03 30.64 -2.97
C SER A 58 -0.70 29.32 -2.26
N THR A 59 0.41 29.32 -1.51
CA THR A 59 0.78 28.21 -0.62
C THR A 59 -0.35 27.83 0.33
N SER A 60 -1.14 28.82 0.79
CA SER A 60 -2.33 28.57 1.62
C SER A 60 -3.42 27.79 0.89
N ALA A 61 -3.69 28.11 -0.38
CA ALA A 61 -4.68 27.39 -1.19
C ALA A 61 -4.22 25.94 -1.47
N ILE A 62 -2.94 25.74 -1.77
CA ILE A 62 -2.35 24.40 -1.94
C ILE A 62 -2.45 23.61 -0.64
N SER A 63 -2.16 24.22 0.51
CA SER A 63 -2.29 23.57 1.82
C SER A 63 -3.73 23.15 2.14
N ILE A 64 -4.73 23.94 1.75
CA ILE A 64 -6.14 23.56 1.90
C ILE A 64 -6.46 22.33 1.05
N ILE A 65 -5.98 22.28 -0.19
CA ILE A 65 -6.20 21.13 -1.08
C ILE A 65 -5.52 19.86 -0.53
N THR A 66 -4.27 19.96 -0.09
CA THR A 66 -3.52 18.82 0.47
C THR A 66 -4.12 18.32 1.80
N ASN A 67 -4.68 19.22 2.61
CA ASN A 67 -5.40 18.84 3.82
C ASN A 67 -6.67 18.03 3.55
N LYS A 68 -7.37 18.27 2.44
CA LYS A 68 -8.51 17.40 2.01
C LYS A 68 -8.04 15.98 1.73
N VAL A 69 -6.84 15.80 1.12
CA VAL A 69 -6.25 14.47 0.91
C VAL A 69 -5.98 13.78 2.24
N HIS A 70 -5.47 14.51 3.23
CA HIS A 70 -5.23 13.96 4.56
C HIS A 70 -6.54 13.47 5.22
N GLN A 71 -7.61 14.24 5.15
CA GLN A 71 -8.93 13.81 5.64
C GLN A 71 -9.44 12.57 4.92
N ALA A 72 -9.40 12.56 3.59
CA ALA A 72 -9.80 11.39 2.80
C ALA A 72 -8.94 10.15 3.11
N ALA A 73 -7.63 10.32 3.34
CA ALA A 73 -6.74 9.24 3.76
C ALA A 73 -7.10 8.71 5.17
N GLN A 74 -7.45 9.60 6.10
CA GLN A 74 -7.91 9.19 7.43
C GLN A 74 -9.26 8.45 7.38
N GLU A 75 -10.22 8.95 6.60
CA GLU A 75 -11.51 8.28 6.39
C GLU A 75 -11.31 6.89 5.79
N TRP A 76 -10.45 6.79 4.77
CA TRP A 76 -10.08 5.51 4.16
C TRP A 76 -9.42 4.56 5.17
N GLN A 77 -8.48 5.06 5.98
CA GLN A 77 -7.78 4.26 7.00
C GLN A 77 -8.75 3.74 8.06
N ASN A 78 -9.74 4.54 8.46
CA ASN A 78 -10.69 4.20 9.52
C ASN A 78 -11.98 3.53 9.01
N ARG A 79 -12.10 3.28 7.71
CA ARG A 79 -13.31 2.68 7.13
C ARG A 79 -13.60 1.31 7.72
N PRO A 80 -14.86 0.90 7.81
CA PRO A 80 -15.25 -0.47 8.14
C PRO A 80 -14.64 -1.48 7.15
N LEU A 81 -14.28 -2.64 7.65
CA LEU A 81 -13.71 -3.74 6.89
C LEU A 81 -14.68 -4.93 6.83
N ASP A 82 -14.47 -5.83 5.87
CA ASP A 82 -15.24 -7.07 5.80
C ASP A 82 -14.96 -7.94 7.03
N PRO A 83 -15.94 -8.71 7.49
CA PRO A 83 -15.80 -9.52 8.71
C PRO A 83 -14.81 -10.68 8.55
N VAL A 84 -14.59 -11.20 7.34
CA VAL A 84 -13.73 -12.36 7.09
C VAL A 84 -12.81 -12.12 5.90
N TYR A 85 -11.52 -12.39 6.11
CA TYR A 85 -10.51 -12.43 5.05
C TYR A 85 -9.91 -13.83 4.94
N LEU A 86 -9.73 -14.31 3.70
CA LEU A 86 -9.16 -15.64 3.43
C LEU A 86 -7.66 -15.65 3.75
N ILE A 87 -6.94 -14.64 3.29
CA ILE A 87 -5.50 -14.49 3.51
C ILE A 87 -5.21 -13.02 3.81
N THR A 88 -4.32 -12.77 4.76
CA THR A 88 -3.72 -11.45 4.94
C THR A 88 -2.21 -11.52 4.79
N TRP A 89 -1.62 -10.51 4.17
CA TRP A 89 -0.18 -10.31 4.07
C TRP A 89 0.18 -9.05 4.84
N MET A 90 1.14 -9.17 5.74
CA MET A 90 1.64 -8.09 6.59
C MET A 90 3.13 -7.90 6.32
N ASP A 91 3.52 -6.71 5.89
CA ASP A 91 4.90 -6.40 5.47
C ASP A 91 5.23 -4.95 5.74
N GLY A 92 6.52 -4.66 5.92
CA GLY A 92 7.06 -3.32 6.12
C GLY A 92 7.84 -2.82 4.90
N ILE A 93 7.47 -1.66 4.36
CA ILE A 93 8.18 -1.00 3.27
C ILE A 93 9.01 0.14 3.84
N VAL A 94 10.34 0.03 3.71
CA VAL A 94 11.28 1.06 4.16
C VAL A 94 11.47 2.10 3.05
N PHE A 95 11.33 3.36 3.39
CA PHE A 95 11.58 4.48 2.49
C PHE A 95 12.37 5.59 3.20
N LYS A 96 13.04 6.41 2.39
CA LYS A 96 13.85 7.53 2.87
C LYS A 96 13.00 8.79 2.92
N VAL A 97 13.02 9.47 4.05
CA VAL A 97 12.31 10.75 4.26
C VAL A 97 13.33 11.81 4.68
N ARG A 98 13.17 13.02 4.17
CA ARG A 98 13.91 14.17 4.70
C ARG A 98 13.15 14.71 5.91
N ASP A 99 13.78 14.66 7.07
CA ASP A 99 13.24 15.14 8.35
C ASP A 99 14.28 16.06 9.00
N ASN A 100 13.93 17.32 9.23
CA ASN A 100 14.83 18.35 9.81
C ASN A 100 16.19 18.43 9.08
N GLY A 101 16.19 18.42 7.74
CA GLY A 101 17.40 18.50 6.93
C GLY A 101 18.24 17.24 6.83
N LYS A 102 17.85 16.15 7.53
CA LYS A 102 18.52 14.85 7.52
C LYS A 102 17.66 13.82 6.78
N ILE A 103 18.32 12.92 6.07
CA ILE A 103 17.64 11.77 5.46
C ILE A 103 17.57 10.66 6.50
N ILE A 104 16.35 10.26 6.87
CA ILE A 104 16.08 9.17 7.79
C ILE A 104 15.26 8.08 7.09
N ASN A 105 15.44 6.84 7.53
CA ASN A 105 14.58 5.74 7.10
C ASN A 105 13.29 5.74 7.95
N LYS A 106 12.14 5.70 7.29
CA LYS A 106 10.84 5.41 7.92
C LYS A 106 10.26 4.14 7.30
N THR A 107 9.49 3.40 8.09
CA THR A 107 8.81 2.20 7.62
C THR A 107 7.32 2.45 7.61
N VAL A 108 6.68 2.17 6.47
CA VAL A 108 5.24 2.01 6.36
C VAL A 108 4.93 0.53 6.41
N TYR A 109 4.15 0.14 7.37
CA TYR A 109 3.62 -1.20 7.51
C TYR A 109 2.29 -1.30 6.78
N LEU A 110 2.17 -2.30 5.94
CA LEU A 110 1.03 -2.52 5.07
C LEU A 110 0.35 -3.84 5.42
N CYS A 111 -0.97 -3.83 5.50
CA CYS A 111 -1.76 -5.05 5.56
C CYS A 111 -2.63 -5.15 4.32
N VAL A 112 -2.49 -6.24 3.57
CA VAL A 112 -3.31 -6.55 2.39
C VAL A 112 -4.13 -7.79 2.69
N GLY A 113 -5.45 -7.75 2.44
CA GLY A 113 -6.36 -8.85 2.64
C GLY A 113 -6.89 -9.41 1.33
N LEU A 114 -7.08 -10.74 1.27
CA LEU A 114 -7.82 -11.42 0.22
C LEU A 114 -9.25 -11.66 0.69
N LYS A 115 -10.20 -11.05 0.00
CA LYS A 115 -11.63 -11.18 0.26
C LYS A 115 -12.18 -12.53 -0.21
N GLN A 116 -13.35 -12.92 0.27
CA GLN A 116 -14.04 -14.15 -0.15
C GLN A 116 -14.37 -14.19 -1.65
N ASN A 117 -14.53 -13.02 -2.29
CA ASN A 117 -14.77 -12.89 -3.72
C ASN A 117 -13.48 -12.97 -4.59
N GLY A 118 -12.33 -13.24 -3.99
CA GLY A 118 -11.04 -13.34 -4.66
C GLY A 118 -10.33 -12.01 -4.93
N LEU A 119 -10.91 -10.87 -4.55
CA LEU A 119 -10.28 -9.56 -4.72
C LEU A 119 -9.33 -9.24 -3.57
N LYS A 120 -8.21 -8.61 -3.88
CA LYS A 120 -7.28 -8.08 -2.89
C LYS A 120 -7.68 -6.66 -2.50
N GLU A 121 -7.54 -6.36 -1.22
CA GLU A 121 -7.82 -5.04 -0.66
C GLU A 121 -6.69 -4.65 0.31
N VAL A 122 -6.25 -3.39 0.24
CA VAL A 122 -5.36 -2.83 1.27
C VAL A 122 -6.20 -2.49 2.49
N LEU A 123 -5.97 -3.18 3.61
CA LEU A 123 -6.75 -3.02 4.84
C LEU A 123 -6.33 -1.77 5.62
N GLY A 124 -5.07 -1.40 5.53
CA GLY A 124 -4.56 -0.19 6.15
C GLY A 124 -3.05 -0.05 6.00
N MET A 125 -2.57 1.13 6.38
CA MET A 125 -1.17 1.50 6.41
C MET A 125 -0.85 2.17 7.74
N TRP A 126 0.26 1.77 8.37
CA TRP A 126 0.69 2.32 9.66
C TRP A 126 2.14 2.72 9.57
N VAL A 127 2.49 3.87 10.15
CA VAL A 127 3.88 4.34 10.25
C VAL A 127 4.41 4.01 11.62
N GLY A 128 5.48 3.24 11.70
CA GLY A 128 6.12 2.85 12.95
C GLY A 128 7.60 3.17 12.97
N LYS A 129 8.15 3.39 14.17
CA LYS A 129 9.61 3.59 14.34
C LYS A 129 10.39 2.28 14.28
N SER A 130 9.76 1.19 14.71
CA SER A 130 10.35 -0.14 14.71
C SER A 130 9.26 -1.19 14.60
N GLU A 131 9.59 -2.28 13.93
CA GLU A 131 8.76 -3.46 13.87
C GLU A 131 8.91 -4.26 15.18
N SER A 132 7.78 -4.47 15.85
CA SER A 132 7.74 -5.23 17.10
C SER A 132 6.40 -5.95 17.25
N SER A 133 6.35 -6.99 18.05
CA SER A 133 5.11 -7.71 18.36
C SER A 133 4.04 -6.79 18.97
N SER A 134 4.44 -5.81 19.80
CA SER A 134 3.53 -4.82 20.36
C SER A 134 2.97 -3.86 19.33
N PHE A 135 3.76 -3.48 18.32
CA PHE A 135 3.29 -2.68 17.17
C PHE A 135 2.23 -3.46 16.39
N TRP A 136 2.51 -4.71 16.06
CA TRP A 136 1.58 -5.57 15.33
C TRP A 136 0.32 -5.92 16.15
N MET A 137 0.43 -5.98 17.48
CA MET A 137 -0.74 -6.08 18.36
C MET A 137 -1.67 -4.90 18.15
N GLY A 138 -1.14 -3.68 18.06
CA GLY A 138 -1.92 -2.47 17.75
C GLY A 138 -2.60 -2.54 16.40
N VAL A 139 -1.88 -2.97 15.36
CA VAL A 139 -2.42 -3.15 13.99
C VAL A 139 -3.56 -4.17 13.96
N LEU A 140 -3.37 -5.35 14.53
CA LEU A 140 -4.38 -6.41 14.57
C LEU A 140 -5.62 -5.99 15.38
N THR A 141 -5.41 -5.25 16.48
CA THR A 141 -6.51 -4.69 17.28
C THR A 141 -7.30 -3.65 16.51
N ASP A 142 -6.62 -2.79 15.72
CA ASP A 142 -7.26 -1.82 14.82
C ASP A 142 -8.12 -2.54 13.76
N LEU A 143 -7.60 -3.58 13.12
CA LEU A 143 -8.37 -4.38 12.15
C LEU A 143 -9.64 -4.94 12.81
N LYS A 144 -9.52 -5.48 14.02
CA LYS A 144 -10.65 -6.01 14.78
C LYS A 144 -11.67 -4.93 15.14
N ALA A 145 -11.21 -3.76 15.58
CA ALA A 145 -12.08 -2.61 15.88
C ALA A 145 -12.85 -2.10 14.65
N ARG A 146 -12.25 -2.25 13.46
CA ARG A 146 -12.86 -1.88 12.17
C ARG A 146 -13.76 -2.96 11.57
N GLY A 147 -14.02 -4.06 12.29
CA GLY A 147 -15.02 -5.07 11.93
C GLY A 147 -14.48 -6.42 11.51
N VAL A 148 -13.16 -6.61 11.39
CA VAL A 148 -12.60 -7.94 11.06
C VAL A 148 -12.85 -8.90 12.24
N GLN A 149 -13.59 -9.97 11.99
CA GLN A 149 -13.92 -10.98 12.97
C GLN A 149 -12.95 -12.16 12.89
N ASP A 150 -12.58 -12.57 11.66
CA ASP A 150 -11.70 -13.70 11.42
C ASP A 150 -10.80 -13.52 10.19
N ILE A 151 -9.61 -14.16 10.27
CA ILE A 151 -8.61 -14.24 9.19
C ILE A 151 -8.18 -15.70 9.12
N LEU A 152 -8.41 -16.39 7.99
CA LEU A 152 -8.09 -17.81 7.91
C LEU A 152 -6.58 -18.06 7.88
N ILE A 153 -5.84 -17.29 7.08
CA ILE A 153 -4.38 -17.42 6.95
C ILE A 153 -3.73 -16.04 7.06
N THR A 154 -2.77 -15.90 7.96
CA THR A 154 -1.96 -14.69 8.11
C THR A 154 -0.52 -14.99 7.68
N CYS A 155 -0.06 -14.31 6.61
CA CYS A 155 1.31 -14.40 6.10
C CYS A 155 2.18 -13.29 6.70
N THR A 156 3.31 -13.66 7.33
CA THR A 156 4.25 -12.76 8.00
C THR A 156 5.68 -13.02 7.57
N ASP A 157 6.60 -12.14 7.95
CA ASP A 157 8.04 -12.29 7.75
C ASP A 157 8.76 -13.13 8.82
N ASN A 158 8.01 -13.75 9.72
CA ASN A 158 8.52 -14.56 10.84
C ASN A 158 9.20 -13.74 11.97
N LEU A 159 8.70 -12.54 12.25
CA LEU A 159 9.15 -11.76 13.40
C LEU A 159 8.85 -12.52 14.70
N ASN A 160 9.84 -12.53 15.62
CA ASN A 160 9.69 -13.18 16.93
C ASN A 160 8.49 -12.63 17.72
N GLY A 161 7.63 -13.54 18.22
CA GLY A 161 6.42 -13.19 18.99
C GLY A 161 5.23 -12.72 18.15
N PHE A 162 5.38 -12.60 16.81
CA PHE A 162 4.28 -12.16 15.95
C PHE A 162 3.19 -13.23 15.84
N THR A 163 3.56 -14.50 15.72
CA THR A 163 2.60 -15.61 15.70
C THR A 163 1.74 -15.64 16.96
N ASP A 164 2.31 -15.43 18.14
CA ASP A 164 1.56 -15.38 19.39
C ASP A 164 0.64 -14.17 19.46
N THR A 165 1.08 -13.05 18.92
CA THR A 165 0.27 -11.83 18.78
C THR A 165 -0.95 -12.08 17.89
N ILE A 166 -0.78 -12.75 16.75
CA ILE A 166 -1.88 -13.11 15.85
C ILE A 166 -2.87 -14.03 16.57
N ARG A 167 -2.39 -15.09 17.22
CA ARG A 167 -3.24 -16.03 17.97
C ARG A 167 -4.02 -15.34 19.09
N THR A 168 -3.46 -14.32 19.72
CA THR A 168 -4.16 -13.55 20.75
C THR A 168 -5.36 -12.78 20.20
N VAL A 169 -5.25 -12.19 19.02
CA VAL A 169 -6.32 -11.36 18.43
C VAL A 169 -7.25 -12.18 17.55
N PHE A 170 -6.68 -13.08 16.72
CA PHE A 170 -7.38 -13.97 15.80
C PHE A 170 -6.99 -15.44 16.07
N PRO A 171 -7.60 -16.07 17.09
CA PRO A 171 -7.18 -17.42 17.56
C PRO A 171 -7.38 -18.54 16.55
N GLN A 172 -8.26 -18.36 15.57
CA GLN A 172 -8.53 -19.34 14.50
C GLN A 172 -7.59 -19.17 13.29
N SER A 173 -6.81 -18.09 13.24
CA SER A 173 -5.91 -17.82 12.10
C SER A 173 -4.73 -18.78 12.08
N SER A 174 -4.49 -19.41 10.94
CA SER A 174 -3.26 -20.13 10.65
C SER A 174 -2.17 -19.18 10.22
N THR A 175 -1.01 -19.22 10.87
CA THR A 175 0.13 -18.37 10.53
C THR A 175 1.03 -19.08 9.54
N GLN A 176 1.40 -18.37 8.44
CA GLN A 176 2.37 -18.83 7.46
C GLN A 176 3.51 -17.84 7.29
N ILE A 177 4.72 -18.35 7.11
CA ILE A 177 5.86 -17.52 6.78
C ILE A 177 5.79 -17.14 5.30
N CYS A 178 6.03 -15.87 5.00
CA CYS A 178 6.12 -15.38 3.62
C CYS A 178 7.27 -16.06 2.91
N VAL A 179 6.97 -16.77 1.81
CA VAL A 179 7.97 -17.52 1.01
C VAL A 179 9.10 -16.61 0.53
N VAL A 180 8.79 -15.39 0.11
CA VAL A 180 9.81 -14.43 -0.35
C VAL A 180 10.77 -14.06 0.77
N HIS A 181 10.27 -13.81 1.99
CA HIS A 181 11.12 -13.53 3.16
C HIS A 181 11.93 -14.76 3.58
N GLN A 182 11.34 -15.94 3.52
CA GLN A 182 12.04 -17.20 3.80
C GLN A 182 13.23 -17.39 2.84
N ILE A 183 13.02 -17.22 1.53
CA ILE A 183 14.08 -17.33 0.53
C ILE A 183 15.17 -16.28 0.76
N ARG A 184 14.79 -15.01 0.98
CA ARG A 184 15.74 -13.93 1.26
C ARG A 184 16.58 -14.22 2.51
N ASN A 185 15.97 -14.75 3.56
CA ASN A 185 16.68 -15.11 4.78
C ASN A 185 17.61 -16.29 4.56
N SER A 186 17.19 -17.32 3.85
CA SER A 186 18.03 -18.48 3.51
C SER A 186 19.22 -18.08 2.65
N CYS A 187 19.04 -17.18 1.69
CA CYS A 187 20.13 -16.65 0.85
C CYS A 187 21.24 -15.93 1.64
N LYS A 188 21.02 -15.54 2.90
CA LYS A 188 22.08 -14.94 3.75
C LYS A 188 23.16 -15.96 4.11
N TYR A 189 22.81 -17.24 4.15
CA TYR A 189 23.69 -18.35 4.52
C TYR A 189 24.33 -19.03 3.30
N VAL A 190 23.96 -18.63 2.07
CA VAL A 190 24.46 -19.19 0.81
C VAL A 190 25.55 -18.29 0.24
N VAL A 191 26.67 -18.91 -0.20
CA VAL A 191 27.77 -18.20 -0.85
C VAL A 191 27.29 -17.54 -2.13
N TYR A 192 27.80 -16.34 -2.43
CA TYR A 192 27.30 -15.50 -3.53
C TYR A 192 27.19 -16.23 -4.88
N LYS A 193 28.21 -17.04 -5.22
CA LYS A 193 28.27 -17.79 -6.48
C LYS A 193 27.12 -18.82 -6.63
N ASP A 194 26.65 -19.38 -5.52
CA ASP A 194 25.65 -20.47 -5.50
C ASP A 194 24.21 -19.94 -5.31
N LYS A 195 24.04 -18.63 -5.03
CA LYS A 195 22.71 -18.03 -4.77
C LYS A 195 21.73 -18.19 -5.91
N LYS A 196 22.20 -18.15 -7.15
CA LYS A 196 21.34 -18.26 -8.35
C LYS A 196 20.75 -19.67 -8.46
N GLU A 197 21.58 -20.68 -8.26
CA GLU A 197 21.18 -22.09 -8.26
C GLU A 197 20.23 -22.37 -7.10
N PHE A 198 20.63 -22.01 -5.88
CA PHE A 198 19.81 -22.13 -4.68
C PHE A 198 18.42 -21.50 -4.83
N THR A 199 18.33 -20.28 -5.39
CA THR A 199 17.02 -19.63 -5.58
C THR A 199 16.16 -20.30 -6.65
N ALA A 200 16.78 -20.93 -7.67
CA ALA A 200 16.08 -21.73 -8.68
C ALA A 200 15.49 -23.01 -8.06
N ASP A 201 16.27 -23.70 -7.20
CA ASP A 201 15.80 -24.90 -6.50
C ASP A 201 14.68 -24.59 -5.52
N MET A 202 14.83 -23.52 -4.73
CA MET A 202 13.75 -23.04 -3.88
C MET A 202 12.47 -22.72 -4.66
N LYS A 203 12.59 -22.23 -5.91
CA LYS A 203 11.44 -21.99 -6.77
C LYS A 203 10.71 -23.29 -7.15
N ASN A 204 11.44 -24.36 -7.41
CA ASN A 204 10.85 -25.67 -7.70
C ASN A 204 10.07 -26.20 -6.49
N ILE A 205 10.59 -25.99 -5.27
CA ILE A 205 9.94 -26.40 -4.02
C ILE A 205 8.59 -25.68 -3.85
N TYR A 206 8.57 -24.34 -3.85
CA TYR A 206 7.33 -23.59 -3.57
C TYR A 206 6.32 -23.56 -4.73
N ASN A 207 6.73 -23.92 -5.94
CA ASN A 207 5.83 -24.08 -7.09
C ASN A 207 5.37 -25.54 -7.27
N ALA A 208 5.74 -26.46 -6.40
CA ALA A 208 5.32 -27.86 -6.49
C ALA A 208 3.78 -27.96 -6.47
N PRO A 209 3.17 -28.69 -7.41
CA PRO A 209 1.71 -28.73 -7.59
C PRO A 209 0.97 -29.51 -6.46
N ASN A 210 1.70 -30.35 -5.72
CA ASN A 210 1.17 -31.14 -4.60
C ASN A 210 2.28 -31.50 -3.62
N THR A 211 1.90 -32.11 -2.49
CA THR A 211 2.80 -32.48 -1.40
C THR A 211 3.84 -33.55 -1.84
N ASP A 212 3.46 -34.48 -2.69
CA ASP A 212 4.38 -35.54 -3.14
C ASP A 212 5.48 -34.97 -4.03
N CYS A 213 5.15 -34.07 -4.94
CA CYS A 213 6.13 -33.33 -5.74
C CYS A 213 7.01 -32.43 -4.87
N LEU A 214 6.46 -31.81 -3.82
CA LEU A 214 7.20 -31.00 -2.87
C LEU A 214 8.26 -31.82 -2.15
N LEU A 215 7.90 -32.98 -1.62
CA LEU A 215 8.82 -33.89 -0.92
C LEU A 215 9.92 -34.40 -1.85
N TYR A 216 9.55 -34.83 -3.06
CA TYR A 216 10.53 -35.29 -4.06
C TYR A 216 11.56 -34.22 -4.41
N THR A 217 11.15 -32.97 -4.60
CA THR A 217 12.06 -31.85 -4.91
C THR A 217 12.90 -31.41 -3.71
N SER A 218 12.40 -31.56 -2.48
CA SER A 218 13.16 -31.23 -1.27
C SER A 218 14.22 -32.27 -0.92
N ASP A 219 14.01 -33.53 -1.26
CA ASP A 219 14.98 -34.62 -1.03
C ASP A 219 16.09 -34.65 -2.10
N ALA A 220 15.88 -33.97 -3.24
CA ALA A 220 16.85 -33.90 -4.34
C ALA A 220 17.78 -32.68 -4.28
N ALA A 221 17.53 -31.75 -3.35
CA ALA A 221 18.27 -30.50 -3.17
C ALA A 221 19.23 -30.57 -1.97
#